data_e4457944d332cab911007babaf850a77
#
_entry.id   e4457944d332cab911007babaf850a77
#
_cell.length_a   1.000
_cell.length_b   1.000
_cell.length_c   1.000
_cell.angle_alpha   90.00
_cell.angle_beta   90.00
_cell.angle_gamma   90.00
#
_symmetry.space_group_name_H-M   'P 1'
#
loop_
_entity.id
_entity.type
_entity.pdbx_description
1 polymer ?
#
loop_
_entity_poly.entity_id
_entity_poly.type
_entity_poly.pdbx_seq_one_letter_code
_entity_poly.pdbx_strand_id
1 'polypeptide(L)'
;MDKKEYFAHETAVIDEGCSIGKGTKIWHFSHIMPNSVIGENCNIGQNVVISPEVVLGRNVKVQNNVSIYTGVICEDDVFLGPSMVFTNIINPRSAVVRKGEYVRTLVKRGASIGANATVVCGNDIGEFAFIGAGAVVTKEVLPYALVIGNPARQAGWMSEYGHKLNFNENGIAVCPESGEKYKLENNRVRKIK
;
A
#
# COMPACT_ATOMS: atom_id res chain seq x y z
N MET A 1 1.38 13.13 -32.03
CA MET A 1 1.69 12.22 -30.92
C MET A 1 1.54 13.01 -29.63
N ASP A 2 0.53 12.76 -28.85
CA ASP A 2 0.35 13.45 -27.59
C ASP A 2 1.54 13.13 -26.67
N LYS A 3 2.14 14.19 -26.14
CA LYS A 3 3.31 14.08 -25.27
C LYS A 3 2.89 13.37 -23.99
N LYS A 4 3.43 12.16 -23.75
CA LYS A 4 3.17 11.45 -22.48
C LYS A 4 3.50 12.37 -21.31
N GLU A 5 2.55 12.60 -20.42
CA GLU A 5 2.75 13.43 -19.22
C GLU A 5 3.43 12.70 -18.07
N TYR A 6 3.86 11.46 -18.27
CA TYR A 6 4.59 10.60 -17.33
C TYR A 6 5.92 10.14 -17.92
N PHE A 7 6.84 9.74 -17.05
CA PHE A 7 8.12 9.11 -17.44
C PHE A 7 8.01 7.58 -17.33
N ALA A 8 8.47 6.87 -18.34
CA ALA A 8 8.71 5.43 -18.28
C ALA A 8 10.09 5.14 -18.85
N HIS A 9 10.90 4.40 -18.10
CA HIS A 9 12.20 3.94 -18.58
C HIS A 9 12.01 3.01 -19.80
N GLU A 10 12.94 3.02 -20.74
CA GLU A 10 12.85 2.25 -21.99
C GLU A 10 12.69 0.74 -21.80
N THR A 11 13.16 0.20 -20.67
CA THR A 11 13.00 -1.22 -20.31
C THR A 11 11.70 -1.52 -19.59
N ALA A 12 10.86 -0.53 -19.29
CA ALA A 12 9.55 -0.76 -18.70
C ALA A 12 8.54 -1.19 -19.75
N VAL A 13 7.74 -2.18 -19.45
CA VAL A 13 6.65 -2.67 -20.30
C VAL A 13 5.33 -2.12 -19.78
N ILE A 14 4.56 -1.49 -20.65
CA ILE A 14 3.24 -0.96 -20.32
C ILE A 14 2.27 -1.51 -21.36
N ASP A 15 1.36 -2.36 -20.91
CA ASP A 15 0.37 -3.01 -21.76
C ASP A 15 -0.78 -2.06 -22.13
N GLU A 16 -1.61 -2.48 -23.07
CA GLU A 16 -2.75 -1.70 -23.55
C GLU A 16 -3.81 -1.47 -22.46
N GLY A 17 -4.58 -0.39 -22.60
CA GLY A 17 -5.66 -0.03 -21.69
C GLY A 17 -5.22 0.57 -20.37
N CYS A 18 -3.91 0.73 -20.11
CA CYS A 18 -3.42 1.37 -18.89
C CYS A 18 -3.67 2.88 -18.91
N SER A 19 -4.10 3.43 -17.77
CA SER A 19 -4.19 4.86 -17.50
C SER A 19 -3.10 5.28 -16.52
N ILE A 20 -2.23 6.22 -16.91
CA ILE A 20 -1.11 6.69 -16.09
C ILE A 20 -1.15 8.19 -15.96
N GLY A 21 -1.27 8.67 -14.72
CA GLY A 21 -1.39 10.07 -14.38
C GLY A 21 -0.10 10.86 -14.57
N LYS A 22 -0.29 12.17 -14.70
CA LYS A 22 0.78 13.14 -14.89
C LYS A 22 1.83 13.08 -13.78
N GLY A 23 3.11 13.27 -14.17
CA GLY A 23 4.23 13.31 -13.21
C GLY A 23 4.62 11.96 -12.64
N THR A 24 3.91 10.87 -12.96
CA THR A 24 4.28 9.51 -12.55
C THR A 24 5.58 9.06 -13.23
N LYS A 25 6.39 8.30 -12.47
CA LYS A 25 7.66 7.75 -12.94
C LYS A 25 7.65 6.23 -12.81
N ILE A 26 7.98 5.53 -13.90
CA ILE A 26 8.08 4.07 -13.97
C ILE A 26 9.52 3.71 -14.31
N TRP A 27 10.17 2.98 -13.42
CA TRP A 27 11.58 2.68 -13.53
C TRP A 27 11.85 1.34 -14.22
N HIS A 28 13.10 0.94 -14.26
CA HIS A 28 13.66 -0.18 -15.02
C HIS A 28 12.93 -1.49 -14.79
N PHE A 29 12.69 -2.25 -15.84
CA PHE A 29 12.18 -3.63 -15.83
C PHE A 29 10.83 -3.82 -15.14
N SER A 30 10.06 -2.76 -14.96
CA SER A 30 8.72 -2.85 -14.40
C SER A 30 7.70 -3.19 -15.48
N HIS A 31 6.69 -4.00 -15.11
CA HIS A 31 5.61 -4.40 -16.01
C HIS A 31 4.26 -3.92 -15.46
N ILE A 32 3.62 -3.03 -16.21
CA ILE A 32 2.27 -2.53 -15.94
C ILE A 32 1.33 -3.27 -16.87
N MET A 33 0.55 -4.20 -16.32
CA MET A 33 -0.32 -5.10 -17.07
C MET A 33 -1.67 -4.45 -17.41
N PRO A 34 -2.46 -5.05 -18.34
CA PRO A 34 -3.59 -4.39 -18.98
C PRO A 34 -4.61 -3.80 -18.00
N ASN A 35 -5.20 -2.67 -18.39
CA ASN A 35 -6.30 -1.98 -17.70
C ASN A 35 -5.95 -1.50 -16.28
N SER A 36 -4.67 -1.43 -15.93
CA SER A 36 -4.25 -0.85 -14.66
C SER A 36 -4.41 0.67 -14.67
N VAL A 37 -4.81 1.23 -13.53
CA VAL A 37 -4.98 2.67 -13.33
C VAL A 37 -3.96 3.16 -12.30
N ILE A 38 -3.08 4.05 -12.71
CA ILE A 38 -2.06 4.66 -11.85
C ILE A 38 -2.29 6.17 -11.82
N GLY A 39 -2.52 6.71 -10.64
CA GLY A 39 -2.76 8.14 -10.44
C GLY A 39 -1.54 9.01 -10.73
N GLU A 40 -1.68 10.30 -10.41
CA GLU A 40 -0.62 11.30 -10.64
C GLU A 40 0.50 11.20 -9.61
N ASN A 41 1.70 11.65 -10.00
CA ASN A 41 2.87 11.80 -9.13
C ASN A 41 3.31 10.51 -8.42
N CYS A 42 2.93 9.34 -8.93
CA CYS A 42 3.38 8.05 -8.42
C CYS A 42 4.87 7.81 -8.77
N ASN A 43 5.51 6.97 -7.98
CA ASN A 43 6.86 6.48 -8.28
C ASN A 43 6.86 4.96 -8.22
N ILE A 44 6.97 4.33 -9.37
CA ILE A 44 7.01 2.87 -9.52
C ILE A 44 8.46 2.45 -9.66
N GLY A 45 8.98 1.85 -8.62
CA GLY A 45 10.38 1.44 -8.52
C GLY A 45 10.78 0.41 -9.57
N GLN A 46 12.02 -0.05 -9.47
CA GLN A 46 12.58 -1.02 -10.40
C GLN A 46 12.01 -2.42 -10.14
N ASN A 47 11.80 -3.20 -11.23
CA ASN A 47 11.36 -4.59 -11.16
C ASN A 47 10.03 -4.77 -10.40
N VAL A 48 9.09 -3.87 -10.65
CA VAL A 48 7.74 -3.91 -10.07
C VAL A 48 6.79 -4.59 -11.06
N VAL A 49 5.92 -5.45 -10.56
CA VAL A 49 4.82 -6.04 -11.33
C VAL A 49 3.51 -5.47 -10.82
N ILE A 50 2.76 -4.85 -11.71
CA ILE A 50 1.38 -4.38 -11.47
C ILE A 50 0.46 -5.22 -12.35
N SER A 51 -0.28 -6.14 -11.74
CA SER A 51 -1.21 -7.06 -12.43
C SER A 51 -2.42 -6.33 -13.00
N PRO A 52 -3.19 -6.97 -13.91
CA PRO A 52 -4.33 -6.33 -14.54
C PRO A 52 -5.33 -5.75 -13.54
N GLU A 53 -5.93 -4.62 -13.91
CA GLU A 53 -7.02 -3.96 -13.18
C GLU A 53 -6.64 -3.44 -11.77
N VAL A 54 -5.37 -3.42 -11.43
CA VAL A 54 -4.88 -2.77 -10.20
C VAL A 54 -5.11 -1.27 -10.28
N VAL A 55 -5.55 -0.67 -9.17
CA VAL A 55 -5.76 0.77 -9.04
C VAL A 55 -4.83 1.36 -8.00
N LEU A 56 -4.03 2.33 -8.39
CA LEU A 56 -3.19 3.14 -7.51
C LEU A 56 -3.66 4.60 -7.57
N GLY A 57 -3.94 5.19 -6.42
CA GLY A 57 -4.27 6.60 -6.28
C GLY A 57 -3.10 7.53 -6.60
N ARG A 58 -3.20 8.79 -6.18
CA ARG A 58 -2.15 9.79 -6.39
C ARG A 58 -1.00 9.58 -5.41
N ASN A 59 0.21 9.98 -5.84
CA ASN A 59 1.41 10.02 -5.00
C ASN A 59 1.77 8.69 -4.33
N VAL A 60 1.35 7.56 -4.90
CA VAL A 60 1.72 6.23 -4.40
C VAL A 60 3.20 5.96 -4.69
N LYS A 61 3.94 5.52 -3.66
CA LYS A 61 5.36 5.16 -3.78
C LYS A 61 5.49 3.64 -3.69
N VAL A 62 5.77 3.02 -4.82
CA VAL A 62 6.06 1.58 -4.91
C VAL A 62 7.57 1.42 -5.00
N GLN A 63 8.16 0.76 -4.02
CA GLN A 63 9.60 0.51 -3.99
C GLN A 63 9.98 -0.67 -4.89
N ASN A 64 11.28 -0.97 -5.01
CA ASN A 64 11.77 -2.01 -5.90
C ASN A 64 11.28 -3.41 -5.53
N ASN A 65 11.11 -4.27 -6.54
CA ASN A 65 10.76 -5.70 -6.40
C ASN A 65 9.40 -5.95 -5.74
N VAL A 66 8.45 -5.03 -5.90
CA VAL A 66 7.08 -5.19 -5.37
C VAL A 66 6.19 -5.89 -6.39
N SER A 67 5.37 -6.83 -5.94
CA SER A 67 4.32 -7.46 -6.74
C SER A 67 2.94 -7.06 -6.23
N ILE A 68 2.17 -6.39 -7.10
CA ILE A 68 0.80 -5.95 -6.81
C ILE A 68 -0.14 -6.74 -7.71
N TYR A 69 -0.89 -7.66 -7.14
CA TYR A 69 -1.76 -8.57 -7.90
C TYR A 69 -3.17 -8.01 -8.10
N THR A 70 -3.87 -8.53 -9.11
CA THR A 70 -5.28 -8.22 -9.41
C THR A 70 -6.13 -8.30 -8.15
N GLY A 71 -7.00 -7.30 -7.94
CA GLY A 71 -7.84 -7.14 -6.75
C GLY A 71 -7.29 -6.13 -5.73
N VAL A 72 -6.04 -5.66 -5.88
CA VAL A 72 -5.48 -4.64 -5.00
C VAL A 72 -5.88 -3.25 -5.46
N ILE A 73 -6.33 -2.44 -4.50
CA ILE A 73 -6.61 -1.01 -4.67
C ILE A 73 -5.84 -0.25 -3.59
N CYS A 74 -4.99 0.68 -4.00
CA CYS A 74 -4.33 1.62 -3.09
C CYS A 74 -4.92 3.02 -3.29
N GLU A 75 -5.34 3.65 -2.20
CA GLU A 75 -5.73 5.07 -2.21
C GLU A 75 -4.50 5.98 -2.31
N ASP A 76 -4.69 7.30 -2.17
CA ASP A 76 -3.63 8.30 -2.28
C ASP A 76 -2.57 8.13 -1.17
N ASP A 77 -1.34 8.59 -1.45
CA ASP A 77 -0.24 8.70 -0.48
C ASP A 77 0.22 7.38 0.15
N VAL A 78 -0.10 6.23 -0.44
CA VAL A 78 0.33 4.91 0.05
C VAL A 78 1.82 4.68 -0.24
N PHE A 79 2.53 4.12 0.74
CA PHE A 79 3.92 3.68 0.60
C PHE A 79 4.00 2.15 0.66
N LEU A 80 4.56 1.54 -0.39
CA LEU A 80 4.82 0.11 -0.50
C LEU A 80 6.34 -0.13 -0.47
N GLY A 81 6.83 -0.67 0.63
CA GLY A 81 8.25 -0.91 0.88
C GLY A 81 8.87 -1.96 -0.05
N PRO A 82 10.21 -1.99 -0.18
CA PRO A 82 10.88 -2.88 -1.12
C PRO A 82 10.59 -4.35 -0.81
N SER A 83 10.34 -5.10 -1.89
CA SER A 83 10.07 -6.55 -1.84
C SER A 83 8.85 -6.96 -1.01
N MET A 84 7.97 -6.01 -0.67
CA MET A 84 6.67 -6.41 -0.11
C MET A 84 5.81 -7.08 -1.18
N VAL A 85 4.84 -7.89 -0.77
CA VAL A 85 3.97 -8.61 -1.69
C VAL A 85 2.53 -8.70 -1.17
N PHE A 86 1.58 -8.60 -2.10
CA PHE A 86 0.19 -8.99 -1.87
C PHE A 86 -0.05 -10.42 -2.35
N THR A 87 -0.99 -11.13 -1.75
CA THR A 87 -1.61 -12.30 -2.38
C THR A 87 -2.96 -11.91 -2.97
N ASN A 88 -3.56 -12.76 -3.80
CA ASN A 88 -4.90 -12.51 -4.35
C ASN A 88 -5.81 -13.75 -4.34
N ILE A 89 -5.26 -14.91 -3.99
CA ILE A 89 -6.00 -16.18 -3.82
C ILE A 89 -5.69 -16.73 -2.44
N ILE A 90 -6.74 -17.15 -1.69
CA ILE A 90 -6.59 -17.66 -0.32
C ILE A 90 -6.01 -19.09 -0.31
N ASN A 91 -6.43 -19.91 -1.26
CA ASN A 91 -6.14 -21.34 -1.29
C ASN A 91 -5.61 -21.81 -2.66
N PRO A 92 -4.48 -21.28 -3.15
CA PRO A 92 -3.95 -21.61 -4.45
C PRO A 92 -3.54 -23.09 -4.52
N ARG A 93 -3.82 -23.73 -5.67
CA ARG A 93 -3.36 -25.06 -6.03
C ARG A 93 -3.09 -25.10 -7.51
N SER A 94 -1.94 -25.59 -7.93
CA SER A 94 -1.52 -25.63 -9.34
C SER A 94 -2.51 -26.41 -10.22
N ALA A 95 -3.04 -27.52 -9.70
CA ALA A 95 -3.98 -28.37 -10.43
C ALA A 95 -5.44 -27.84 -10.43
N VAL A 96 -5.71 -26.74 -9.74
CA VAL A 96 -7.08 -26.19 -9.62
C VAL A 96 -7.10 -24.77 -10.17
N VAL A 97 -7.84 -24.58 -11.26
CA VAL A 97 -7.99 -23.24 -11.88
C VAL A 97 -8.91 -22.39 -11.01
N ARG A 98 -8.35 -21.25 -10.53
CA ARG A 98 -9.07 -20.27 -9.69
C ARG A 98 -9.08 -18.86 -10.32
N LYS A 99 -8.99 -18.79 -11.64
CA LYS A 99 -9.13 -17.51 -12.36
C LYS A 99 -10.54 -16.95 -12.12
N GLY A 100 -10.59 -15.70 -11.62
CA GLY A 100 -11.86 -15.06 -11.26
C GLY A 100 -12.24 -15.17 -9.77
N GLU A 101 -11.49 -15.94 -8.95
CA GLU A 101 -11.67 -16.01 -7.50
C GLU A 101 -10.72 -15.04 -6.75
N TYR A 102 -10.32 -13.95 -7.42
CA TYR A 102 -9.42 -12.97 -6.81
C TYR A 102 -10.12 -12.20 -5.69
N VAL A 103 -9.47 -12.18 -4.55
CA VAL A 103 -10.00 -11.50 -3.36
C VAL A 103 -9.41 -10.10 -3.28
N ARG A 104 -10.29 -9.10 -3.20
CA ARG A 104 -9.92 -7.68 -3.10
C ARG A 104 -9.18 -7.39 -1.79
N THR A 105 -8.23 -6.46 -1.88
CA THR A 105 -7.55 -5.83 -0.74
C THR A 105 -7.50 -4.32 -0.95
N LEU A 106 -8.05 -3.55 -0.03
CA LEU A 106 -7.99 -2.09 -0.04
C LEU A 106 -6.89 -1.61 0.90
N VAL A 107 -5.97 -0.80 0.37
CA VAL A 107 -4.98 -0.06 1.15
C VAL A 107 -5.40 1.40 1.17
N LYS A 108 -5.80 1.88 2.34
CA LYS A 108 -6.34 3.23 2.50
C LYS A 108 -5.24 4.28 2.56
N ARG A 109 -5.67 5.53 2.35
CA ARG A 109 -4.81 6.71 2.23
C ARG A 109 -3.72 6.76 3.30
N GLY A 110 -2.51 7.12 2.89
CA GLY A 110 -1.38 7.34 3.78
C GLY A 110 -0.82 6.11 4.48
N ALA A 111 -1.35 4.91 4.21
CA ALA A 111 -0.83 3.69 4.80
C ALA A 111 0.60 3.39 4.31
N SER A 112 1.43 2.87 5.20
CA SER A 112 2.81 2.46 4.90
C SER A 112 2.99 0.98 5.16
N ILE A 113 3.50 0.25 4.16
CA ILE A 113 3.80 -1.17 4.26
C ILE A 113 5.31 -1.36 4.18
N GLY A 114 5.90 -1.91 5.23
CA GLY A 114 7.34 -2.09 5.37
C GLY A 114 7.94 -3.12 4.41
N ALA A 115 9.26 -3.08 4.28
CA ALA A 115 10.02 -3.99 3.42
C ALA A 115 9.76 -5.46 3.75
N ASN A 116 9.68 -6.32 2.72
CA ASN A 116 9.44 -7.77 2.84
C ASN A 116 8.15 -8.14 3.59
N ALA A 117 7.23 -7.21 3.79
CA ALA A 117 5.93 -7.54 4.38
C ALA A 117 5.06 -8.33 3.38
N THR A 118 4.19 -9.19 3.91
CA THR A 118 3.20 -9.92 3.12
C THR A 118 1.80 -9.52 3.58
N VAL A 119 0.95 -9.13 2.64
CA VAL A 119 -0.48 -8.87 2.90
C VAL A 119 -1.29 -9.99 2.28
N VAL A 120 -1.91 -10.81 3.14
CA VAL A 120 -2.83 -11.86 2.70
C VAL A 120 -4.13 -11.19 2.24
N CYS A 121 -4.60 -11.55 1.05
CA CYS A 121 -5.77 -10.95 0.41
C CYS A 121 -7.03 -11.00 1.30
N GLY A 122 -7.92 -10.04 1.12
CA GLY A 122 -9.13 -9.89 1.91
C GLY A 122 -8.93 -9.19 3.25
N ASN A 123 -7.72 -8.70 3.54
CA ASN A 123 -7.42 -7.96 4.77
C ASN A 123 -7.11 -6.51 4.42
N ASP A 124 -8.08 -5.63 4.59
CA ASP A 124 -7.92 -4.21 4.29
C ASP A 124 -6.96 -3.53 5.29
N ILE A 125 -6.22 -2.55 4.78
CA ILE A 125 -5.26 -1.76 5.56
C ILE A 125 -5.86 -0.37 5.79
N GLY A 126 -6.06 -0.01 7.05
CA GLY A 126 -6.66 1.25 7.46
C GLY A 126 -5.81 2.47 7.11
N GLU A 127 -6.47 3.63 7.10
CA GLU A 127 -5.86 4.92 6.82
C GLU A 127 -4.69 5.20 7.78
N PHE A 128 -3.54 5.62 7.24
CA PHE A 128 -2.30 5.87 7.99
C PHE A 128 -1.81 4.70 8.86
N ALA A 129 -2.28 3.48 8.60
CA ALA A 129 -1.74 2.30 9.26
C ALA A 129 -0.27 2.06 8.85
N PHE A 130 0.49 1.49 9.75
CA PHE A 130 1.91 1.21 9.55
C PHE A 130 2.20 -0.27 9.75
N ILE A 131 2.55 -0.94 8.67
CA ILE A 131 2.93 -2.35 8.67
C ILE A 131 4.45 -2.43 8.78
N GLY A 132 4.94 -3.02 9.86
CA GLY A 132 6.39 -3.18 10.08
C GLY A 132 7.04 -4.09 9.04
N ALA A 133 8.33 -3.90 8.82
CA ALA A 133 9.11 -4.74 7.90
C ALA A 133 9.01 -6.22 8.26
N GLY A 134 8.87 -7.10 7.25
CA GLY A 134 8.75 -8.55 7.43
C GLY A 134 7.43 -9.03 8.08
N ALA A 135 6.48 -8.15 8.32
CA ALA A 135 5.20 -8.55 8.92
C ALA A 135 4.33 -9.32 7.94
N VAL A 136 3.55 -10.28 8.44
CA VAL A 136 2.56 -11.04 7.67
C VAL A 136 1.16 -10.69 8.14
N VAL A 137 0.48 -9.86 7.37
CA VAL A 137 -0.87 -9.38 7.68
C VAL A 137 -1.89 -10.46 7.29
N THR A 138 -2.62 -10.95 8.29
CA THR A 138 -3.63 -12.01 8.16
C THR A 138 -5.00 -11.60 8.68
N LYS A 139 -5.18 -10.33 9.05
CA LYS A 139 -6.43 -9.73 9.52
C LYS A 139 -6.45 -8.26 9.12
N GLU A 140 -7.65 -7.68 9.05
CA GLU A 140 -7.84 -6.24 8.85
C GLU A 140 -7.00 -5.42 9.83
N VAL A 141 -6.41 -4.33 9.35
CA VAL A 141 -5.60 -3.41 10.14
C VAL A 141 -6.35 -2.10 10.35
N LEU A 142 -6.50 -1.69 11.60
CA LEU A 142 -7.21 -0.46 11.97
C LEU A 142 -6.47 0.79 11.47
N PRO A 143 -7.19 1.90 11.23
CA PRO A 143 -6.55 3.19 10.96
C PRO A 143 -5.54 3.57 12.04
N TYR A 144 -4.40 4.13 11.64
CA TYR A 144 -3.28 4.53 12.50
C TYR A 144 -2.60 3.39 13.29
N ALA A 145 -3.02 2.14 13.13
CA ALA A 145 -2.40 1.03 13.86
C ALA A 145 -0.99 0.73 13.36
N LEU A 146 -0.07 0.53 14.29
CA LEU A 146 1.23 -0.10 14.06
C LEU A 146 1.08 -1.60 14.25
N VAL A 147 1.33 -2.40 13.21
CA VAL A 147 1.33 -3.87 13.29
C VAL A 147 2.68 -4.43 12.89
N ILE A 148 3.16 -5.44 13.61
CA ILE A 148 4.46 -6.09 13.41
C ILE A 148 4.37 -7.60 13.60
N GLY A 149 5.33 -8.33 13.04
CA GLY A 149 5.54 -9.76 13.28
C GLY A 149 4.82 -10.69 12.30
N ASN A 150 4.98 -11.99 12.52
CA ASN A 150 4.37 -13.07 11.75
C ASN A 150 3.73 -14.10 12.70
N PRO A 151 2.38 -14.21 12.73
CA PRO A 151 1.41 -13.31 12.10
C PRO A 151 1.46 -11.90 12.72
N ALA A 152 1.11 -10.88 11.93
CA ALA A 152 1.14 -9.49 12.40
C ALA A 152 0.18 -9.26 13.57
N ARG A 153 0.66 -8.51 14.57
CA ARG A 153 -0.10 -8.09 15.76
C ARG A 153 0.08 -6.60 15.98
N GLN A 154 -0.96 -5.96 16.48
CA GLN A 154 -0.91 -4.55 16.83
C GLN A 154 0.07 -4.32 17.98
N ALA A 155 1.02 -3.39 17.76
CA ALA A 155 2.08 -3.04 18.71
C ALA A 155 2.02 -1.57 19.14
N GLY A 156 1.02 -0.84 18.66
CA GLY A 156 0.82 0.57 18.99
C GLY A 156 0.08 1.33 17.90
N TRP A 157 0.36 2.63 17.85
CA TRP A 157 -0.28 3.57 16.94
C TRP A 157 0.75 4.53 16.35
N MET A 158 0.48 5.01 15.14
CA MET A 158 1.36 5.92 14.40
C MET A 158 0.64 7.23 14.08
N SER A 159 1.39 8.32 14.03
CA SER A 159 0.90 9.59 13.49
C SER A 159 0.90 9.58 11.95
N GLU A 160 0.25 10.57 11.33
CA GLU A 160 0.32 10.78 9.87
C GLU A 160 1.75 11.06 9.38
N TYR A 161 2.65 11.49 10.27
CA TYR A 161 4.08 11.72 10.01
C TYR A 161 4.96 10.48 10.27
N GLY A 162 4.36 9.32 10.63
CA GLY A 162 5.11 8.07 10.82
C GLY A 162 5.83 7.95 12.16
N HIS A 163 5.45 8.73 13.17
CA HIS A 163 5.96 8.63 14.53
C HIS A 163 5.03 7.79 15.42
N LYS A 164 5.62 6.98 16.29
CA LYS A 164 4.85 6.23 17.28
C LYS A 164 4.16 7.20 18.25
N LEU A 165 2.87 6.99 18.44
CA LEU A 165 2.04 7.78 19.34
C LEU A 165 2.07 7.17 20.75
N ASN A 166 2.48 7.98 21.74
CA ASN A 166 2.45 7.62 23.14
C ASN A 166 1.32 8.41 23.82
N PHE A 167 0.24 7.71 24.16
CA PHE A 167 -0.95 8.32 24.74
C PHE A 167 -0.80 8.49 26.25
N ASN A 168 -1.18 9.67 26.75
CA ASN A 168 -1.28 9.95 28.18
C ASN A 168 -2.56 9.34 28.81
N GLU A 169 -2.78 9.54 30.10
CA GLU A 169 -3.95 9.04 30.86
C GLU A 169 -5.29 9.53 30.29
N ASN A 170 -5.30 10.68 29.64
CA ASN A 170 -6.49 11.24 28.97
C ASN A 170 -6.66 10.70 27.53
N GLY A 171 -5.82 9.75 27.09
CA GLY A 171 -5.85 9.23 25.75
C GLY A 171 -5.41 10.24 24.67
N ILE A 172 -4.55 11.20 25.01
CA ILE A 172 -4.02 12.20 24.08
C ILE A 172 -2.55 11.92 23.81
N ALA A 173 -2.17 11.96 22.54
CA ALA A 173 -0.78 11.93 22.08
C ALA A 173 -0.50 13.10 21.15
N VAL A 174 0.76 13.53 21.11
CA VAL A 174 1.24 14.61 20.24
C VAL A 174 2.34 14.03 19.35
N CYS A 175 2.24 14.26 18.05
CA CYS A 175 3.31 13.92 17.12
C CYS A 175 4.53 14.82 17.39
N PRO A 176 5.72 14.25 17.63
CA PRO A 176 6.90 15.05 18.01
C PRO A 176 7.42 15.94 16.86
N GLU A 177 7.11 15.62 15.61
CA GLU A 177 7.56 16.36 14.44
C GLU A 177 6.55 17.42 14.01
N SER A 178 5.28 17.05 13.85
CA SER A 178 4.25 17.96 13.33
C SER A 178 3.54 18.77 14.42
N GLY A 179 3.63 18.36 15.69
CA GLY A 179 2.84 18.96 16.78
C GLY A 179 1.34 18.59 16.76
N GLU A 180 0.91 17.81 15.78
CA GLU A 180 -0.48 17.38 15.65
C GLU A 180 -0.91 16.49 16.81
N LYS A 181 -2.14 16.65 17.24
CA LYS A 181 -2.70 15.93 18.37
C LYS A 181 -3.61 14.79 17.89
N TYR A 182 -3.56 13.69 18.64
CA TYR A 182 -4.35 12.49 18.38
C TYR A 182 -5.07 12.06 19.65
N LYS A 183 -6.29 11.54 19.49
CA LYS A 183 -7.11 10.98 20.57
C LYS A 183 -7.30 9.49 20.34
N LEU A 184 -6.97 8.71 21.35
CA LEU A 184 -7.32 7.29 21.42
C LEU A 184 -8.59 7.12 22.26
N GLU A 185 -9.61 6.54 21.67
CA GLU A 185 -10.89 6.27 22.31
C GLU A 185 -11.51 5.01 21.71
N ASN A 186 -12.00 4.09 22.56
CA ASN A 186 -12.59 2.82 22.14
C ASN A 186 -11.72 2.04 21.13
N ASN A 187 -10.42 1.94 21.39
CA ASN A 187 -9.44 1.30 20.53
C ASN A 187 -9.41 1.86 19.08
N ARG A 188 -9.66 3.14 18.93
CA ARG A 188 -9.57 3.88 17.65
C ARG A 188 -8.83 5.19 17.86
N VAL A 189 -7.93 5.50 16.94
CA VAL A 189 -7.22 6.76 16.93
C VAL A 189 -7.87 7.69 15.92
N ARG A 190 -7.97 8.96 16.29
CA ARG A 190 -8.33 10.05 15.39
C ARG A 190 -7.48 11.26 15.64
N LYS A 191 -7.16 11.99 14.61
CA LYS A 191 -6.53 13.31 14.70
C LYS A 191 -7.53 14.31 15.26
N ILE A 192 -7.07 15.15 16.16
CA ILE A 192 -7.87 16.21 16.77
C ILE A 192 -7.22 17.57 16.54
N LYS A 193 -8.03 18.60 16.58
CA LYS A 193 -7.57 20.00 16.40
C LYS A 193 -6.84 20.52 17.63
#